data_6c4461ac8a52c067fb1d67604c571dcf
#
_entry.id   6c4461ac8a52c067fb1d67604c571dcf
#
_cell.length_a   1.000
_cell.length_b   1.000
_cell.length_c   1.000
_cell.angle_alpha   90.00
_cell.angle_beta   90.00
_cell.angle_gamma   90.00
#
_symmetry.space_group_name_H-M   'P 1'
#
loop_
_entity.id
_entity.type
_entity.pdbx_description
1 polymer ?
#
loop_
_entity_poly.entity_id
_entity_poly.type
_entity_poly.pdbx_seq_one_letter_code
_entity_poly.pdbx_strand_id
1 'polypeptide(L)'
;MQGYDEKLIAHSKKPLNHGRLRKYDILYNLDNETCGDGIRVYMRMKGDRLDEIRFDGKGCVVSVAAASMVSRYVKGKTVKEIMGMDDESLKRIIGVKIVRSRLRCANLFLRAVKKGLSS
;
A
#
# COMPACT_ATOMS: atom_id res chain seq x y z
N MET A 1 -14.97 11.92 -13.69
CA MET A 1 -13.52 11.85 -13.88
C MET A 1 -13.18 10.60 -14.68
N GLN A 2 -12.47 10.77 -15.76
CA GLN A 2 -12.15 9.67 -16.64
C GLN A 2 -10.96 8.88 -16.14
N GLY A 3 -11.04 7.55 -16.24
CA GLY A 3 -9.97 6.65 -15.85
C GLY A 3 -9.94 6.25 -14.39
N TYR A 4 -10.82 6.82 -13.56
CA TYR A 4 -10.89 6.48 -12.15
C TYR A 4 -12.33 6.25 -11.76
N ASP A 5 -12.60 5.19 -10.98
CA ASP A 5 -13.93 4.99 -10.48
C ASP A 5 -14.09 5.62 -9.08
N GLU A 6 -15.33 5.65 -8.60
CA GLU A 6 -15.65 6.28 -7.33
C GLU A 6 -14.95 5.64 -6.13
N LYS A 7 -14.69 4.33 -6.21
CA LYS A 7 -14.00 3.60 -5.16
C LYS A 7 -12.56 4.10 -4.99
N LEU A 8 -11.85 4.29 -6.10
CA LEU A 8 -10.48 4.83 -6.06
C LEU A 8 -10.47 6.25 -5.51
N ILE A 9 -11.39 7.09 -5.98
CA ILE A 9 -11.47 8.47 -5.54
C ILE A 9 -11.77 8.55 -4.05
N ALA A 10 -12.72 7.76 -3.57
CA ALA A 10 -13.10 7.75 -2.15
C ALA A 10 -11.92 7.35 -1.26
N HIS A 11 -11.19 6.29 -1.63
CA HIS A 11 -10.02 5.85 -0.89
C HIS A 11 -8.87 6.87 -0.92
N SER A 12 -8.73 7.61 -2.02
CA SER A 12 -7.69 8.64 -2.11
C SER A 12 -7.99 9.86 -1.25
N LYS A 13 -9.27 10.18 -1.05
CA LYS A 13 -9.68 11.34 -0.25
C LYS A 13 -9.64 11.05 1.24
N LYS A 14 -10.04 9.84 1.65
CA LYS A 14 -10.01 9.41 3.04
C LYS A 14 -9.37 8.03 3.14
N PRO A 15 -8.06 7.96 3.00
CA PRO A 15 -7.39 6.67 3.00
C PRO A 15 -7.43 6.01 4.37
N LEU A 16 -7.64 4.69 4.36
CA LEU A 16 -7.58 3.87 5.57
C LEU A 16 -6.12 3.74 6.00
N ASN A 17 -5.91 3.65 7.32
CA ASN A 17 -4.57 3.42 7.88
C ASN A 17 -3.55 4.49 7.48
N HIS A 18 -4.02 5.69 7.21
CA HIS A 18 -3.16 6.83 6.89
C HIS A 18 -2.65 7.47 8.18
N GLY A 19 -1.38 7.86 8.18
CA GLY A 19 -0.76 8.52 9.32
C GLY A 19 0.48 7.79 9.79
N ARG A 20 0.81 7.98 11.07
CA ARG A 20 2.02 7.43 11.68
C ARG A 20 1.67 6.51 12.84
N LEU A 21 2.56 5.57 13.15
CA LEU A 21 2.51 4.81 14.40
C LEU A 21 3.56 5.36 15.35
N ARG A 22 3.20 5.49 16.62
CA ARG A 22 4.16 5.86 17.66
C ARG A 22 5.11 4.73 17.96
N LYS A 23 4.58 3.51 17.98
CA LYS A 23 5.38 2.31 18.25
C LYS A 23 5.30 1.41 17.04
N TYR A 24 6.43 1.10 16.46
CA TYR A 24 6.54 0.25 15.29
C TYR A 24 7.83 -0.56 15.37
N ASP A 25 7.83 -1.68 14.67
CA ASP A 25 9.00 -2.53 14.56
C ASP A 25 9.76 -2.25 13.28
N ILE A 26 9.04 -1.79 12.24
CA ILE A 26 9.61 -1.55 10.92
C ILE A 26 9.13 -0.20 10.41
N LEU A 27 10.06 0.59 9.91
CA LEU A 27 9.77 1.82 9.17
C LEU A 27 10.52 1.73 7.85
N TYR A 28 9.80 1.85 6.76
CA TYR A 28 10.40 1.75 5.43
C TYR A 28 9.92 2.87 4.53
N ASN A 29 10.86 3.52 3.85
CA ASN A 29 10.57 4.56 2.86
C ASN A 29 10.89 4.03 1.48
N LEU A 30 9.98 4.24 0.55
CA LEU A 30 10.19 3.86 -0.85
C LEU A 30 9.73 4.98 -1.76
N ASP A 31 10.61 5.42 -2.65
CA ASP A 31 10.29 6.41 -3.65
C ASP A 31 10.10 5.75 -5.01
N ASN A 32 9.10 6.23 -5.74
CA ASN A 32 8.91 5.86 -7.13
C ASN A 32 9.42 7.00 -7.98
N GLU A 33 10.68 6.90 -8.39
CA GLU A 33 11.37 7.96 -9.11
C GLU A 33 10.69 8.34 -10.42
N THR A 34 10.02 7.38 -11.04
CA THR A 34 9.35 7.58 -12.32
C THR A 34 8.21 8.60 -12.25
N CYS A 35 7.43 8.58 -11.17
CA CYS A 35 6.28 9.48 -11.04
C CYS A 35 6.41 10.47 -9.87
N GLY A 36 7.51 10.50 -9.18
CA GLY A 36 7.70 11.39 -8.04
C GLY A 36 6.90 11.02 -6.80
N ASP A 37 6.26 9.85 -6.80
CA ASP A 37 5.55 9.35 -5.64
C ASP A 37 6.54 8.83 -4.60
N GLY A 38 6.19 8.98 -3.32
CA GLY A 38 6.99 8.41 -2.25
C GLY A 38 6.09 7.96 -1.13
N ILE A 39 6.42 6.87 -0.47
CA ILE A 39 5.61 6.32 0.60
C ILE A 39 6.49 5.91 1.78
N ARG A 40 5.97 6.18 2.95
CA ARG A 40 6.57 5.75 4.22
C ARG A 40 5.59 4.81 4.90
N VAL A 41 6.07 3.63 5.27
CA VAL A 41 5.24 2.60 5.88
C VAL A 41 5.74 2.29 7.28
N TYR A 42 4.82 2.32 8.23
CA TYR A 42 5.07 1.95 9.63
C TYR A 42 4.38 0.62 9.88
N MET A 43 5.12 -0.37 10.37
CA MET A 43 4.57 -1.69 10.64
C MET A 43 4.92 -2.15 12.05
N ARG A 44 3.92 -2.68 12.74
CA ARG A 44 4.11 -3.32 14.03
C ARG A 44 3.77 -4.79 13.89
N MET A 45 4.67 -5.65 14.36
CA MET A 45 4.55 -7.09 14.22
C MET A 45 4.09 -7.73 15.51
N LYS A 46 3.36 -8.83 15.38
CA LYS A 46 3.02 -9.71 16.50
C LYS A 46 3.38 -11.12 16.05
N GLY A 47 4.58 -11.59 16.45
CA GLY A 47 5.13 -12.81 15.90
C GLY A 47 5.40 -12.64 14.41
N ASP A 48 4.86 -13.53 13.60
CA ASP A 48 5.01 -13.49 12.15
C ASP A 48 3.83 -12.77 11.44
N ARG A 49 2.95 -12.11 12.21
CA ARG A 49 1.79 -11.42 11.67
C ARG A 49 1.95 -9.92 11.76
N LEU A 50 1.42 -9.25 10.75
CA LEU A 50 1.35 -7.78 10.72
C LEU A 50 0.19 -7.34 11.60
N ASP A 51 0.50 -6.81 12.78
CA ASP A 51 -0.50 -6.41 13.78
C ASP A 51 -1.11 -5.06 13.46
N GLU A 52 -0.28 -4.09 13.11
CA GLU A 52 -0.74 -2.75 12.79
C GLU A 52 0.09 -2.17 11.66
N ILE A 53 -0.53 -1.34 10.83
CA ILE A 53 0.13 -0.70 9.71
C ILE A 53 -0.42 0.72 9.53
N ARG A 54 0.46 1.65 9.21
CA ARG A 54 0.11 3.01 8.80
C ARG A 54 1.02 3.43 7.67
N PHE A 55 0.57 4.37 6.89
CA PHE A 55 1.41 4.93 5.83
C PHE A 55 1.18 6.43 5.69
N ASP A 56 2.19 7.14 5.21
CA ASP A 56 2.06 8.51 4.75
C ASP A 56 2.95 8.70 3.52
N GLY A 57 2.90 9.88 2.91
CA GLY A 57 3.71 10.19 1.75
C GLY A 57 2.95 10.95 0.70
N LYS A 58 3.60 11.13 -0.44
CA LYS A 58 3.03 11.80 -1.61
C LYS A 58 2.71 10.79 -2.69
N GLY A 59 1.54 10.91 -3.28
CA GLY A 59 1.17 10.02 -4.35
C GLY A 59 -0.01 10.52 -5.15
N CYS A 60 -0.19 9.94 -6.32
CA CYS A 60 -1.36 10.21 -7.14
C CYS A 60 -2.59 9.48 -6.55
N VAL A 61 -3.75 9.74 -7.14
CA VAL A 61 -5.00 9.09 -6.71
C VAL A 61 -4.83 7.57 -6.66
N VAL A 62 -4.19 6.98 -7.67
CA VAL A 62 -4.01 5.53 -7.75
C VAL A 62 -3.11 5.01 -6.63
N SER A 63 -1.97 5.66 -6.37
CA SER A 63 -1.04 5.19 -5.35
C SER A 63 -1.63 5.29 -3.94
N VAL A 64 -2.31 6.38 -3.62
CA VAL A 64 -2.93 6.57 -2.31
C VAL A 64 -4.11 5.62 -2.10
N ALA A 65 -4.97 5.49 -3.13
CA ALA A 65 -6.12 4.59 -3.05
C ALA A 65 -5.67 3.13 -2.91
N ALA A 66 -4.66 2.72 -3.67
CA ALA A 66 -4.12 1.37 -3.58
C ALA A 66 -3.53 1.11 -2.19
N ALA A 67 -2.77 2.06 -1.64
CA ALA A 67 -2.22 1.94 -0.30
C ALA A 67 -3.32 1.76 0.74
N SER A 68 -4.39 2.54 0.63
CA SER A 68 -5.55 2.42 1.52
C SER A 68 -6.16 1.02 1.49
N MET A 69 -6.47 0.52 0.30
CA MET A 69 -7.11 -0.79 0.13
C MET A 69 -6.19 -1.94 0.51
N VAL A 70 -4.93 -1.89 0.11
CA VAL A 70 -3.96 -2.94 0.41
C VAL A 70 -3.61 -2.96 1.89
N SER A 71 -3.50 -1.79 2.53
CA SER A 71 -3.21 -1.72 3.97
C SER A 71 -4.28 -2.44 4.79
N ARG A 72 -5.53 -2.28 4.41
CA ARG A 72 -6.64 -2.98 5.05
C ARG A 72 -6.52 -4.49 4.88
N TYR A 73 -6.12 -4.92 3.70
CA TYR A 73 -6.02 -6.35 3.37
C TYR A 73 -4.86 -7.03 4.09
N VAL A 74 -3.68 -6.40 4.17
CA VAL A 74 -2.48 -7.03 4.75
C VAL A 74 -2.50 -7.05 6.28
N LYS A 75 -3.29 -6.21 6.89
CA LYS A 75 -3.40 -6.17 8.36
C LYS A 75 -3.92 -7.51 8.87
N GLY A 76 -3.18 -8.15 9.78
CA GLY A 76 -3.49 -9.45 10.32
C GLY A 76 -2.94 -10.63 9.54
N LYS A 77 -2.34 -10.39 8.38
CA LYS A 77 -1.75 -11.46 7.56
C LYS A 77 -0.35 -11.80 8.04
N THR A 78 0.10 -13.01 7.74
CA THR A 78 1.47 -13.42 8.05
C THR A 78 2.43 -12.81 7.03
N VAL A 79 3.71 -12.73 7.42
CA VAL A 79 4.78 -12.31 6.50
C VAL A 79 4.77 -13.17 5.24
N LYS A 80 4.63 -14.48 5.41
CA LYS A 80 4.59 -15.43 4.29
C LYS A 80 3.46 -15.11 3.31
N GLU A 81 2.26 -14.84 3.83
CA GLU A 81 1.11 -14.50 3.01
C GLU A 81 1.34 -13.21 2.23
N ILE A 82 1.89 -12.20 2.90
CA ILE A 82 2.16 -10.90 2.26
C ILE A 82 3.24 -11.03 1.20
N MET A 83 4.31 -11.77 1.49
CA MET A 83 5.40 -11.98 0.53
C MET A 83 4.96 -12.76 -0.71
N GLY A 84 3.90 -13.54 -0.59
CA GLY A 84 3.32 -14.28 -1.72
C GLY A 84 2.37 -13.45 -2.60
N MET A 85 2.05 -12.23 -2.20
CA MET A 85 1.17 -11.37 -2.98
C MET A 85 1.91 -10.83 -4.22
N ASP A 86 1.19 -10.75 -5.33
CA ASP A 86 1.73 -10.28 -6.61
C ASP A 86 0.77 -9.26 -7.26
N ASP A 87 1.04 -8.90 -8.50
CA ASP A 87 0.20 -7.93 -9.22
C ASP A 87 -1.23 -8.44 -9.40
N GLU A 88 -1.42 -9.75 -9.54
CA GLU A 88 -2.76 -10.32 -9.65
C GLU A 88 -3.52 -10.20 -8.33
N SER A 89 -2.85 -10.42 -7.21
CA SER A 89 -3.42 -10.17 -5.88
C SER A 89 -3.85 -8.71 -5.74
N LEU A 90 -2.98 -7.81 -6.17
CA LEU A 90 -3.21 -6.38 -6.11
C LEU A 90 -4.46 -5.99 -6.92
N LYS A 91 -4.58 -6.51 -8.13
CA LYS A 91 -5.74 -6.24 -9.00
C LYS A 91 -7.04 -6.72 -8.36
N ARG A 92 -7.02 -7.89 -7.71
CA ARG A 92 -8.21 -8.42 -7.02
C ARG A 92 -8.61 -7.55 -5.83
N ILE A 93 -7.63 -7.09 -5.05
CA ILE A 93 -7.90 -6.25 -3.87
C ILE A 93 -8.48 -4.91 -4.28
N ILE A 94 -7.90 -4.29 -5.29
CA ILE A 94 -8.35 -2.98 -5.77
C ILE A 94 -9.71 -3.11 -6.46
N GLY A 95 -9.92 -4.19 -7.20
CA GLY A 95 -11.23 -4.50 -7.78
C GLY A 95 -11.64 -3.64 -8.95
N VAL A 96 -10.77 -2.76 -9.45
CA VAL A 96 -11.02 -1.94 -10.62
C VAL A 96 -9.86 -2.11 -11.60
N LYS A 97 -10.13 -1.82 -12.87
CA LYS A 97 -9.11 -1.94 -13.89
C LYS A 97 -8.08 -0.83 -13.73
N ILE A 98 -6.81 -1.23 -13.62
CA ILE A 98 -5.68 -0.30 -13.54
C ILE A 98 -5.00 -0.29 -14.90
N VAL A 99 -4.87 0.89 -15.50
CA VAL A 99 -4.13 1.01 -16.76
C VAL A 99 -2.64 0.72 -16.52
N ARG A 100 -1.99 0.13 -17.53
CA ARG A 100 -0.61 -0.33 -17.42
C ARG A 100 0.35 0.77 -16.94
N SER A 101 0.17 1.99 -17.43
CA SER A 101 1.03 3.11 -17.06
C SER A 101 0.93 3.50 -15.58
N ARG A 102 -0.13 3.08 -14.89
CA ARG A 102 -0.34 3.36 -13.46
C ARG A 102 -0.06 2.17 -12.55
N LEU A 103 0.33 1.04 -13.12
CA LEU A 103 0.57 -0.17 -12.31
C LEU A 103 1.68 0.04 -11.28
N ARG A 104 2.75 0.76 -11.62
CA ARG A 104 3.82 1.05 -10.66
C ARG A 104 3.34 1.98 -9.54
N CYS A 105 2.40 2.86 -9.79
CA CYS A 105 1.78 3.65 -8.75
C CYS A 105 0.92 2.76 -7.85
N ALA A 106 0.15 1.86 -8.45
CA ALA A 106 -0.74 0.96 -7.71
C ALA A 106 0.04 -0.01 -6.81
N ASN A 107 1.22 -0.46 -7.23
CA ASN A 107 1.99 -1.44 -6.46
C ASN A 107 3.04 -0.82 -5.52
N LEU A 108 3.13 0.50 -5.46
CA LEU A 108 4.14 1.18 -4.64
C LEU A 108 4.05 0.77 -3.16
N PHE A 109 2.87 0.80 -2.60
CA PHE A 109 2.65 0.44 -1.19
C PHE A 109 3.04 -1.02 -0.92
N LEU A 110 2.58 -1.94 -1.77
CA LEU A 110 2.89 -3.37 -1.60
C LEU A 110 4.38 -3.62 -1.72
N ARG A 111 5.06 -2.96 -2.64
CA ARG A 111 6.52 -3.06 -2.77
C ARG A 111 7.21 -2.57 -1.49
N ALA A 112 6.74 -1.45 -0.94
CA ALA A 112 7.31 -0.90 0.30
C ALA A 112 7.13 -1.86 1.48
N VAL A 113 5.94 -2.45 1.60
CA VAL A 113 5.65 -3.42 2.66
C VAL A 113 6.56 -4.64 2.54
N LYS A 114 6.66 -5.21 1.34
CA LYS A 114 7.50 -6.39 1.11
C LYS A 114 8.98 -6.10 1.41
N LYS A 115 9.49 -4.97 0.95
CA LYS A 115 10.89 -4.59 1.19
C LYS A 115 11.16 -4.35 2.67
N GLY A 116 10.22 -3.71 3.36
CA GLY A 116 10.33 -3.53 4.81
C GLY A 116 10.36 -4.85 5.55
N LEU A 117 9.50 -5.79 5.17
CA LEU A 117 9.43 -7.11 5.82
C LEU A 117 10.64 -7.98 5.54
N SER A 118 11.33 -7.76 4.42
CA SER A 118 12.49 -8.57 4.03
C SER A 118 13.83 -7.97 4.48
N SER A 119 13.80 -6.83 5.13
CA SER A 119 15.00 -6.15 5.63
C SER A 119 15.52 -6.76 6.93
#